data_271610ecc56bb930f85689051f847df6
#
_entry.id   271610ecc56bb930f85689051f847df6
#
_cell.length_a   1.000
_cell.length_b   1.000
_cell.length_c   1.000
_cell.angle_alpha   90.00
_cell.angle_beta   90.00
_cell.angle_gamma   90.00
#
_symmetry.space_group_name_H-M   'P 1'
#
loop_
_entity.id
_entity.type
_entity.pdbx_description
1 polymer ?
#
loop_
_entity_poly.entity_id
_entity_poly.type
_entity_poly.pdbx_seq_one_letter_code
_entity_poly.pdbx_strand_id
1 'polypeptide(L)'
;MEIKKLLFVTKFEELGFDALQSLLSLRKAALDHVVFVNVIERDKVAMHRGTGYRKQEEIRLREMANIRFIDWAEDLYEQGMEVGVYIVVGGLVPEVIKAAQKEEADLIVIGRSHKSMLEQFYSGSDITELIRRISIPVLVYKPVPESAFVLEKPFERPLLATDWSAADLRAVEYLKGLTNITQLIDVVHVASKKELTGSSVMEIQKTRKEKRQKLDEICDILDAAGTEARSHVYIGEPVEEIEKAAREHQATMIVLGSSAKPAWVEKWIGSIPKEIAEESIYPTLLIPPELK
;
A
#
# COMPACT_ATOMS: atom_id res chain seq x y z
N MET A 1 -15.42 -4.23 4.34
CA MET A 1 -14.44 -4.13 5.45
C MET A 1 -14.26 -2.65 5.73
N GLU A 2 -14.42 -2.19 6.98
CA GLU A 2 -14.27 -0.76 7.32
C GLU A 2 -12.83 -0.48 7.74
N ILE A 3 -12.31 0.71 7.41
CA ILE A 3 -10.99 1.17 7.86
C ILE A 3 -11.24 2.17 8.99
N LYS A 4 -11.17 1.72 10.23
CA LYS A 4 -11.36 2.58 11.42
C LYS A 4 -10.04 3.09 11.97
N LYS A 5 -9.00 2.27 11.91
CA LYS A 5 -7.70 2.58 12.50
C LYS A 5 -6.57 2.48 11.49
N LEU A 6 -5.86 3.59 11.31
CA LEU A 6 -4.72 3.74 10.43
C LEU A 6 -3.41 3.74 11.24
N LEU A 7 -2.48 2.85 10.92
CA LEU A 7 -1.11 2.90 11.43
C LEU A 7 -0.22 3.66 10.44
N PHE A 8 0.23 4.85 10.82
CA PHE A 8 1.04 5.73 9.98
C PHE A 8 2.52 5.66 10.39
N VAL A 9 3.32 4.94 9.60
CA VAL A 9 4.73 4.68 9.87
C VAL A 9 5.59 5.73 9.18
N THR A 10 6.23 6.61 9.94
CA THR A 10 6.96 7.76 9.39
C THR A 10 8.36 7.93 9.99
N LYS A 11 9.27 8.42 9.14
CA LYS A 11 10.56 9.04 9.54
C LYS A 11 10.53 10.56 9.31
N PHE A 12 9.35 11.15 9.06
CA PHE A 12 9.06 12.57 8.81
C PHE A 12 9.58 13.14 7.49
N GLU A 13 10.72 12.67 7.01
CA GLU A 13 11.35 13.17 5.78
C GLU A 13 10.74 12.54 4.51
N GLU A 14 10.21 11.33 4.64
CA GLU A 14 9.64 10.56 3.53
C GLU A 14 8.12 10.59 3.50
N LEU A 15 7.50 10.64 4.66
CA LEU A 15 6.08 10.63 4.83
C LEU A 15 5.70 11.73 5.83
N GLY A 16 5.40 12.91 5.29
CA GLY A 16 5.02 14.09 6.04
C GLY A 16 3.54 14.13 6.39
N PHE A 17 3.11 15.20 7.03
CA PHE A 17 1.71 15.41 7.40
C PHE A 17 0.80 15.64 6.18
N ASP A 18 1.31 16.22 5.12
CA ASP A 18 0.66 16.37 3.81
C ASP A 18 0.22 15.03 3.23
N ALA A 19 1.07 14.01 3.32
CA ALA A 19 0.71 12.65 2.93
C ALA A 19 -0.47 12.12 3.76
N LEU A 20 -0.47 12.32 5.08
CA LEU A 20 -1.59 11.95 5.93
C LEU A 20 -2.87 12.71 5.56
N GLN A 21 -2.77 14.02 5.30
CA GLN A 21 -3.91 14.84 4.89
C GLN A 21 -4.58 14.30 3.61
N SER A 22 -3.80 13.81 2.64
CA SER A 22 -4.32 13.17 1.43
C SER A 22 -5.14 11.90 1.71
N LEU A 23 -4.89 11.24 2.85
CA LEU A 23 -5.57 10.01 3.29
C LEU A 23 -6.80 10.30 4.17
N LEU A 24 -7.02 11.53 4.62
CA LEU A 24 -8.16 11.85 5.50
C LEU A 24 -9.52 11.72 4.81
N SER A 25 -9.56 11.56 3.48
CA SER A 25 -10.78 11.12 2.79
C SER A 25 -11.32 9.80 3.34
N LEU A 26 -10.47 8.92 3.92
CA LEU A 26 -10.84 7.68 4.61
C LEU A 26 -11.80 7.90 5.78
N ARG A 27 -11.91 9.10 6.34
CA ARG A 27 -12.93 9.43 7.36
C ARG A 27 -14.36 9.20 6.85
N LYS A 28 -14.61 9.40 5.56
CA LYS A 28 -15.90 9.07 4.93
C LYS A 28 -16.13 7.56 4.82
N ALA A 29 -15.06 6.77 4.96
CA ALA A 29 -15.08 5.30 4.98
C ALA A 29 -14.82 4.74 6.40
N ALA A 30 -15.15 5.51 7.45
CA ALA A 30 -15.14 5.18 8.88
C ALA A 30 -13.81 5.39 9.62
N LEU A 31 -12.77 5.97 9.02
CA LEU A 31 -11.52 6.26 9.74
C LEU A 31 -11.77 7.29 10.86
N ASP A 32 -11.49 6.91 12.10
CA ASP A 32 -11.62 7.75 13.30
C ASP A 32 -10.35 7.77 14.17
N HIS A 33 -9.40 6.86 13.95
CA HIS A 33 -8.20 6.73 14.75
C HIS A 33 -6.93 6.64 13.89
N VAL A 34 -5.93 7.49 14.18
CA VAL A 34 -4.60 7.44 13.57
C VAL A 34 -3.55 7.12 14.62
N VAL A 35 -2.73 6.12 14.36
CA VAL A 35 -1.61 5.73 15.22
C VAL A 35 -0.30 6.04 14.53
N PHE A 36 0.43 7.02 15.03
CA PHE A 36 1.76 7.35 14.54
C PHE A 36 2.80 6.39 15.06
N VAL A 37 3.65 5.89 14.18
CA VAL A 37 4.79 5.04 14.53
C VAL A 37 6.08 5.63 13.97
N ASN A 38 7.01 5.97 14.87
CA ASN A 38 8.39 6.31 14.52
C ASN A 38 9.34 5.29 15.12
N VAL A 39 10.09 4.60 14.27
CA VAL A 39 11.08 3.62 14.70
C VAL A 39 12.47 4.22 14.56
N ILE A 40 13.11 4.44 15.70
CA ILE A 40 14.52 4.84 15.80
C ILE A 40 15.37 3.58 15.63
N GLU A 41 16.05 3.46 14.50
CA GLU A 41 16.89 2.29 14.20
C GLU A 41 18.05 2.18 15.20
N ARG A 42 18.35 0.95 15.59
CA ARG A 42 19.40 0.66 16.58
C ARG A 42 20.74 1.23 16.19
N ASP A 43 21.07 1.25 14.93
CA ASP A 43 22.36 1.74 14.41
C ASP A 43 22.56 3.24 14.65
N LYS A 44 21.46 4.02 14.71
CA LYS A 44 21.50 5.47 15.04
C LYS A 44 21.92 5.73 16.49
N VAL A 45 21.65 4.78 17.39
CA VAL A 45 21.92 4.90 18.83
C VAL A 45 23.04 3.97 19.30
N ALA A 46 23.62 3.14 18.42
CA ALA A 46 24.79 2.33 18.72
C ALA A 46 26.10 3.11 18.59
N MET A 47 27.12 2.75 19.36
CA MET A 47 28.48 3.28 19.17
C MET A 47 29.22 2.55 18.06
N HIS A 48 29.87 3.28 17.14
CA HIS A 48 30.58 2.71 15.99
C HIS A 48 31.83 1.86 16.34
N ARG A 49 32.32 1.90 17.58
CA ARG A 49 33.49 1.11 18.02
C ARG A 49 33.28 0.61 19.45
N GLY A 50 32.53 -0.46 19.63
CA GLY A 50 32.39 -1.10 20.94
C GLY A 50 30.96 -1.35 21.39
N THR A 51 30.78 -1.97 22.52
CA THR A 51 29.50 -2.32 23.17
C THR A 51 28.89 -1.12 23.90
N GLY A 52 28.69 0.01 23.24
CA GLY A 52 28.16 1.22 23.85
C GLY A 52 26.82 1.64 23.26
N TYR A 53 25.99 2.30 24.08
CA TYR A 53 24.69 2.82 23.73
C TYR A 53 24.66 4.34 23.93
N ARG A 54 24.21 5.10 22.93
CA ARG A 54 24.17 6.56 22.93
C ARG A 54 22.84 7.07 23.48
N LYS A 55 22.64 6.97 24.77
CA LYS A 55 21.38 7.33 25.43
C LYS A 55 20.94 8.79 25.18
N GLN A 56 21.88 9.72 25.13
CA GLN A 56 21.55 11.12 24.85
C GLN A 56 21.03 11.31 23.42
N GLU A 57 21.58 10.57 22.47
CA GLU A 57 21.10 10.61 21.09
C GLU A 57 19.71 10.00 20.96
N GLU A 58 19.42 8.90 21.65
CA GLU A 58 18.06 8.37 21.74
C GLU A 58 17.08 9.41 22.28
N ILE A 59 17.43 10.05 23.42
CA ILE A 59 16.58 11.08 24.03
C ILE A 59 16.31 12.20 23.02
N ARG A 60 17.35 12.71 22.36
CA ARG A 60 17.23 13.77 21.34
C ARG A 60 16.30 13.37 20.19
N LEU A 61 16.47 12.15 19.66
CA LEU A 61 15.62 11.66 18.55
C LEU A 61 14.17 11.48 18.98
N ARG A 62 13.93 11.00 20.22
CA ARG A 62 12.57 10.89 20.78
C ARG A 62 11.91 12.26 20.98
N GLU A 63 12.64 13.24 21.50
CA GLU A 63 12.13 14.59 21.67
C GLU A 63 11.78 15.25 20.34
N MET A 64 12.64 15.11 19.32
CA MET A 64 12.35 15.61 17.97
C MET A 64 11.10 14.98 17.38
N ALA A 65 10.94 13.68 17.55
CA ALA A 65 9.75 12.96 17.06
C ALA A 65 8.50 13.39 17.85
N ASN A 66 8.61 13.54 19.16
CA ASN A 66 7.50 13.98 20.02
C ASN A 66 6.97 15.36 19.63
N ILE A 67 7.86 16.33 19.44
CA ILE A 67 7.46 17.69 19.06
C ILE A 67 6.61 17.66 17.78
N ARG A 68 7.07 16.94 16.75
CA ARG A 68 6.33 16.84 15.49
C ARG A 68 4.99 16.12 15.64
N PHE A 69 4.94 15.06 16.45
CA PHE A 69 3.69 14.33 16.66
C PHE A 69 2.68 15.10 17.49
N ILE A 70 3.12 16.00 18.37
CA ILE A 70 2.21 16.91 19.10
C ILE A 70 1.48 17.80 18.10
N ASP A 71 2.21 18.47 17.21
CA ASP A 71 1.62 19.34 16.20
C ASP A 71 0.61 18.57 15.30
N TRP A 72 0.99 17.39 14.85
CA TRP A 72 0.10 16.54 14.01
C TRP A 72 -1.11 15.99 14.78
N ALA A 73 -0.92 15.67 16.06
CA ALA A 73 -2.00 15.19 16.91
C ALA A 73 -3.03 16.30 17.22
N GLU A 74 -2.57 17.53 17.43
CA GLU A 74 -3.45 18.69 17.64
C GLU A 74 -4.35 18.90 16.42
N ASP A 75 -3.78 18.91 15.21
CA ASP A 75 -4.52 19.07 13.96
C ASP A 75 -5.59 17.97 13.75
N LEU A 76 -5.29 16.72 14.11
CA LEU A 76 -6.24 15.61 14.01
C LEU A 76 -7.30 15.66 15.11
N TYR A 77 -6.91 16.01 16.33
CA TYR A 77 -7.81 16.13 17.47
C TYR A 77 -8.86 17.23 17.24
N GLU A 78 -8.45 18.38 16.68
CA GLU A 78 -9.37 19.46 16.28
C GLU A 78 -10.39 18.97 15.23
N GLN A 79 -10.02 17.98 14.44
CA GLN A 79 -10.92 17.32 13.48
C GLN A 79 -11.76 16.21 14.12
N GLY A 80 -11.65 15.96 15.43
CA GLY A 80 -12.41 14.96 16.16
C GLY A 80 -11.92 13.52 15.96
N MET A 81 -10.63 13.32 15.68
CA MET A 81 -10.02 12.00 15.52
C MET A 81 -9.26 11.59 16.79
N GLU A 82 -9.21 10.29 17.05
CA GLU A 82 -8.34 9.72 18.07
C GLU A 82 -6.92 9.57 17.54
N VAL A 83 -5.91 9.80 18.42
CA VAL A 83 -4.50 9.73 18.04
C VAL A 83 -3.71 8.89 19.04
N GLY A 84 -2.99 7.89 18.52
CA GLY A 84 -1.98 7.13 19.24
C GLY A 84 -0.55 7.49 18.77
N VAL A 85 0.46 7.34 19.64
CA VAL A 85 1.85 7.61 19.27
C VAL A 85 2.79 6.54 19.81
N TYR A 86 3.62 5.99 18.95
CA TYR A 86 4.71 5.06 19.26
C TYR A 86 6.04 5.62 18.77
N ILE A 87 6.96 5.91 19.70
CA ILE A 87 8.35 6.25 19.40
C ILE A 87 9.20 5.16 20.05
N VAL A 88 9.68 4.23 19.24
CA VAL A 88 10.35 3.01 19.70
C VAL A 88 11.75 2.89 19.11
N VAL A 89 12.65 2.24 19.85
CA VAL A 89 13.99 1.87 19.34
C VAL A 89 14.00 0.41 18.99
N GLY A 90 14.27 0.08 17.72
CA GLY A 90 14.24 -1.31 17.30
C GLY A 90 14.54 -1.52 15.82
N GLY A 91 14.16 -2.67 15.33
CA GLY A 91 14.06 -2.94 13.90
C GLY A 91 12.71 -2.48 13.37
N LEU A 92 12.67 -1.92 12.17
CA LEU A 92 11.43 -1.37 11.60
C LEU A 92 10.30 -2.40 11.58
N VAL A 93 10.51 -3.52 10.88
CA VAL A 93 9.47 -4.51 10.64
C VAL A 93 8.91 -5.13 11.94
N PRO A 94 9.73 -5.60 12.90
CA PRO A 94 9.22 -6.13 14.16
C PRO A 94 8.40 -5.12 14.97
N GLU A 95 8.84 -3.86 15.05
CA GLU A 95 8.14 -2.85 15.86
C GLU A 95 6.84 -2.38 15.19
N VAL A 96 6.80 -2.28 13.84
CA VAL A 96 5.58 -1.97 13.11
C VAL A 96 4.55 -3.10 13.26
N ILE A 97 4.96 -4.36 13.13
CA ILE A 97 4.06 -5.51 13.33
C ILE A 97 3.49 -5.52 14.74
N LYS A 98 4.32 -5.31 15.75
CA LYS A 98 3.92 -5.26 17.16
C LYS A 98 2.92 -4.12 17.43
N ALA A 99 3.18 -2.93 16.89
CA ALA A 99 2.26 -1.80 17.02
C ALA A 99 0.94 -2.09 16.30
N ALA A 100 0.97 -2.59 15.06
CA ALA A 100 -0.21 -2.91 14.28
C ALA A 100 -1.12 -3.96 14.94
N GLN A 101 -0.52 -5.00 15.52
CA GLN A 101 -1.26 -6.04 16.26
C GLN A 101 -1.83 -5.53 17.57
N LYS A 102 -1.07 -4.72 18.32
CA LYS A 102 -1.53 -4.16 19.61
C LYS A 102 -2.68 -3.19 19.43
N GLU A 103 -2.63 -2.40 18.37
CA GLU A 103 -3.64 -1.40 18.04
C GLU A 103 -4.80 -1.97 17.23
N GLU A 104 -4.72 -3.23 16.77
CA GLU A 104 -5.70 -3.82 15.86
C GLU A 104 -5.94 -2.94 14.61
N ALA A 105 -4.84 -2.50 13.99
CA ALA A 105 -4.91 -1.60 12.86
C ALA A 105 -5.54 -2.25 11.62
N ASP A 106 -6.35 -1.49 10.87
CA ASP A 106 -7.02 -1.94 9.65
C ASP A 106 -6.21 -1.66 8.38
N LEU A 107 -5.32 -0.66 8.44
CA LEU A 107 -4.44 -0.26 7.34
C LEU A 107 -3.10 0.21 7.90
N ILE A 108 -2.00 -0.24 7.29
CA ILE A 108 -0.67 0.29 7.56
C ILE A 108 -0.27 1.18 6.38
N VAL A 109 0.18 2.39 6.67
CA VAL A 109 0.78 3.30 5.68
C VAL A 109 2.26 3.45 5.96
N ILE A 110 3.08 3.19 4.95
CA ILE A 110 4.53 3.32 5.01
C ILE A 110 5.00 4.15 3.81
N GLY A 111 5.85 5.13 4.05
CA GLY A 111 6.39 5.98 3.00
C GLY A 111 7.52 5.32 2.23
N ARG A 112 7.62 5.62 0.95
CA ARG A 112 8.78 5.33 0.14
C ARG A 112 9.18 6.54 -0.68
N SER A 113 10.42 6.98 -0.54
CA SER A 113 10.98 8.08 -1.33
C SER A 113 11.53 7.59 -2.68
N HIS A 114 11.34 8.38 -3.74
CA HIS A 114 12.00 8.19 -5.04
C HIS A 114 13.44 8.72 -5.07
N LYS A 115 13.94 9.28 -3.97
CA LYS A 115 15.32 9.78 -3.90
C LYS A 115 16.32 8.64 -4.01
N SER A 116 17.49 8.95 -4.58
CA SER A 116 18.53 8.02 -5.01
C SER A 116 18.79 6.82 -4.08
N MET A 117 19.28 5.69 -4.63
CA MET A 117 19.62 4.45 -3.90
C MET A 117 20.45 4.65 -2.62
N LEU A 118 21.14 5.79 -2.46
CA LEU A 118 21.97 6.12 -1.30
C LEU A 118 21.19 6.69 -0.10
N GLU A 119 19.93 7.12 -0.31
CA GLU A 119 19.09 7.77 0.70
C GLU A 119 17.79 7.00 0.99
N GLN A 120 17.69 5.74 0.58
CA GLN A 120 16.50 4.92 0.86
C GLN A 120 16.47 4.51 2.34
N PHE A 121 15.63 5.17 3.12
CA PHE A 121 15.47 4.87 4.54
C PHE A 121 14.67 3.59 4.83
N TYR A 122 13.76 3.20 3.91
CA TYR A 122 13.14 1.88 3.93
C TYR A 122 13.60 1.11 2.70
N SER A 123 14.30 0.00 2.94
CA SER A 123 14.71 -0.86 1.83
C SER A 123 13.51 -1.61 1.27
N GLY A 124 13.54 -1.95 -0.02
CA GLY A 124 12.53 -2.84 -0.60
C GLY A 124 12.41 -4.15 0.17
N SER A 125 13.47 -4.59 0.85
CA SER A 125 13.47 -5.75 1.74
C SER A 125 12.56 -5.55 2.96
N ASP A 126 12.48 -4.33 3.55
CA ASP A 126 11.63 -4.07 4.72
C ASP A 126 10.14 -4.14 4.37
N ILE A 127 9.75 -3.54 3.24
CA ILE A 127 8.38 -3.60 2.73
C ILE A 127 8.01 -5.06 2.44
N THR A 128 8.89 -5.78 1.74
CA THR A 128 8.73 -7.20 1.41
C THR A 128 8.59 -8.06 2.67
N GLU A 129 9.44 -7.83 3.69
CA GLU A 129 9.38 -8.56 4.96
C GLU A 129 8.10 -8.24 5.73
N LEU A 130 7.69 -6.96 5.78
CA LEU A 130 6.46 -6.55 6.45
C LEU A 130 5.24 -7.28 5.86
N ILE A 131 5.07 -7.23 4.54
CA ILE A 131 3.92 -7.85 3.86
C ILE A 131 3.92 -9.38 4.03
N ARG A 132 5.08 -10.01 4.07
CA ARG A 132 5.20 -11.46 4.32
C ARG A 132 4.76 -11.88 5.72
N ARG A 133 4.80 -10.99 6.69
CA ARG A 133 4.58 -11.29 8.12
C ARG A 133 3.26 -10.79 8.67
N ILE A 134 2.51 -9.99 7.90
CA ILE A 134 1.26 -9.36 8.35
C ILE A 134 0.08 -9.74 7.43
N SER A 135 -1.13 -9.71 7.98
CA SER A 135 -2.39 -9.90 7.24
C SER A 135 -3.18 -8.60 7.05
N ILE A 136 -2.64 -7.50 7.58
CA ILE A 136 -3.24 -6.17 7.44
C ILE A 136 -2.82 -5.60 6.09
N PRO A 137 -3.71 -4.95 5.33
CA PRO A 137 -3.36 -4.22 4.13
C PRO A 137 -2.25 -3.18 4.36
N VAL A 138 -1.34 -3.04 3.39
CA VAL A 138 -0.22 -2.11 3.46
C VAL A 138 -0.27 -1.16 2.27
N LEU A 139 -0.43 0.12 2.54
CA LEU A 139 -0.27 1.17 1.54
C LEU A 139 1.18 1.66 1.54
N VAL A 140 1.89 1.35 0.47
CA VAL A 140 3.19 1.95 0.17
C VAL A 140 2.93 3.31 -0.46
N TYR A 141 2.99 4.34 0.37
CA TYR A 141 2.75 5.72 -0.08
C TYR A 141 4.01 6.28 -0.75
N LYS A 142 3.82 6.88 -1.90
CA LYS A 142 4.89 7.51 -2.66
C LYS A 142 4.49 8.95 -2.93
N PRO A 143 5.26 9.94 -2.45
CA PRO A 143 5.01 11.33 -2.79
C PRO A 143 5.20 11.49 -4.30
N VAL A 144 4.17 11.94 -4.99
CA VAL A 144 4.25 12.18 -6.43
C VAL A 144 4.98 13.50 -6.67
N PRO A 145 5.89 13.56 -7.64
CA PRO A 145 6.52 14.81 -8.04
C PRO A 145 5.47 15.86 -8.41
N GLU A 146 5.67 17.13 -8.03
CA GLU A 146 4.77 18.25 -8.29
C GLU A 146 4.36 18.42 -9.77
N SER A 147 5.08 17.80 -10.69
CA SER A 147 4.80 17.81 -12.13
C SER A 147 3.85 16.69 -12.61
N ALA A 148 3.54 15.70 -11.77
CA ALA A 148 2.59 14.65 -12.10
C ALA A 148 1.21 15.08 -11.62
N PHE A 149 0.29 15.29 -12.55
CA PHE A 149 -1.12 15.53 -12.26
C PHE A 149 -1.64 14.55 -11.23
N VAL A 150 -2.20 15.05 -10.15
CA VAL A 150 -3.00 14.31 -9.17
C VAL A 150 -2.18 13.63 -8.06
N LEU A 151 -2.47 13.97 -6.81
CA LEU A 151 -2.58 12.94 -5.77
C LEU A 151 -3.05 13.53 -4.44
N GLU A 152 -4.00 14.44 -4.54
CA GLU A 152 -4.69 14.89 -3.33
C GLU A 152 -5.58 13.78 -2.70
N LYS A 153 -5.90 12.70 -3.47
CA LYS A 153 -6.83 11.64 -3.01
C LYS A 153 -6.47 10.26 -3.59
N PRO A 154 -5.57 9.50 -2.96
CA PRO A 154 -5.13 8.21 -3.49
C PRO A 154 -6.25 7.22 -3.78
N PHE A 155 -7.35 7.25 -3.01
CA PHE A 155 -8.47 6.31 -3.14
C PHE A 155 -9.54 6.73 -4.15
N GLU A 156 -9.37 7.85 -4.87
CA GLU A 156 -10.39 8.37 -5.77
C GLU A 156 -10.59 7.52 -7.03
N ARG A 157 -9.48 7.06 -7.63
CA ARG A 157 -9.48 6.24 -8.86
C ARG A 157 -8.46 5.10 -8.76
N PRO A 158 -8.69 4.09 -7.94
CA PRO A 158 -7.79 2.95 -7.84
C PRO A 158 -7.86 2.08 -9.10
N LEU A 159 -6.70 1.54 -9.51
CA LEU A 159 -6.58 0.50 -10.51
C LEU A 159 -6.31 -0.82 -9.80
N LEU A 160 -7.24 -1.77 -9.90
CA LEU A 160 -7.08 -3.13 -9.40
C LEU A 160 -6.45 -4.00 -10.47
N ALA A 161 -5.21 -4.44 -10.29
CA ALA A 161 -4.61 -5.45 -11.15
C ALA A 161 -4.80 -6.84 -10.55
N THR A 162 -5.37 -7.77 -11.34
CA THR A 162 -5.77 -9.09 -10.84
C THR A 162 -5.25 -10.24 -11.68
N ASP A 163 -4.87 -11.33 -11.03
CA ASP A 163 -4.63 -12.66 -11.58
C ASP A 163 -5.67 -13.69 -11.08
N TRP A 164 -6.77 -13.19 -10.47
CA TRP A 164 -7.85 -13.95 -9.81
C TRP A 164 -7.40 -14.79 -8.62
N SER A 165 -6.31 -14.43 -7.97
CA SER A 165 -5.87 -15.06 -6.74
C SER A 165 -6.83 -14.81 -5.57
N ALA A 166 -6.72 -15.61 -4.52
CA ALA A 166 -7.51 -15.38 -3.30
C ALA A 166 -7.23 -14.01 -2.65
N ALA A 167 -6.01 -13.50 -2.81
CA ALA A 167 -5.64 -12.16 -2.34
C ALA A 167 -6.33 -11.07 -3.15
N ASP A 168 -6.51 -11.27 -4.47
CA ASP A 168 -7.24 -10.32 -5.31
C ASP A 168 -8.73 -10.30 -4.98
N LEU A 169 -9.34 -11.44 -4.69
CA LEU A 169 -10.73 -11.49 -4.23
C LEU A 169 -10.90 -10.72 -2.91
N ARG A 170 -9.93 -10.83 -2.01
CA ARG A 170 -9.90 -10.01 -0.79
C ARG A 170 -9.71 -8.52 -1.11
N ALA A 171 -8.93 -8.17 -2.13
CA ALA A 171 -8.79 -6.79 -2.58
C ALA A 171 -10.12 -6.22 -3.11
N VAL A 172 -10.92 -7.01 -3.83
CA VAL A 172 -12.28 -6.63 -4.23
C VAL A 172 -13.15 -6.34 -3.01
N GLU A 173 -13.16 -7.23 -1.99
CA GLU A 173 -13.92 -7.03 -0.76
C GLU A 173 -13.43 -5.80 0.03
N TYR A 174 -12.15 -5.49 -0.02
CA TYR A 174 -11.59 -4.29 0.60
C TYR A 174 -12.07 -3.03 -0.11
N LEU A 175 -12.02 -3.00 -1.44
CA LEU A 175 -12.48 -1.88 -2.25
C LEU A 175 -13.98 -1.60 -2.10
N LYS A 176 -14.81 -2.60 -1.89
CA LYS A 176 -16.25 -2.43 -1.56
C LYS A 176 -16.48 -1.61 -0.28
N GLY A 177 -15.54 -1.60 0.65
CA GLY A 177 -15.60 -0.75 1.84
C GLY A 177 -15.27 0.73 1.59
N LEU A 178 -14.81 1.07 0.38
CA LEU A 178 -14.31 2.40 0.03
C LEU A 178 -15.21 3.18 -0.97
N THR A 179 -16.42 2.68 -1.24
CA THR A 179 -17.35 3.26 -2.23
C THR A 179 -17.65 4.73 -1.99
N ASN A 180 -17.67 5.19 -0.73
CA ASN A 180 -17.94 6.59 -0.38
C ASN A 180 -16.82 7.58 -0.78
N ILE A 181 -15.65 7.07 -1.13
CA ILE A 181 -14.46 7.88 -1.47
C ILE A 181 -13.86 7.54 -2.84
N THR A 182 -14.36 6.48 -3.47
CA THR A 182 -13.91 6.00 -4.77
C THR A 182 -14.92 6.40 -5.83
N GLN A 183 -14.46 7.04 -6.91
CA GLN A 183 -15.31 7.45 -8.02
C GLN A 183 -15.40 6.36 -9.09
N LEU A 184 -14.27 5.73 -9.41
CA LEU A 184 -14.16 4.75 -10.47
C LEU A 184 -13.05 3.76 -10.14
N ILE A 185 -13.28 2.47 -10.41
CA ILE A 185 -12.28 1.42 -10.29
C ILE A 185 -11.99 0.84 -11.68
N ASP A 186 -10.75 0.97 -12.14
CA ASP A 186 -10.30 0.27 -13.35
C ASP A 186 -9.76 -1.11 -12.94
N VAL A 187 -10.39 -2.18 -13.44
CA VAL A 187 -10.00 -3.58 -13.17
C VAL A 187 -9.21 -4.12 -14.34
N VAL A 188 -7.95 -4.45 -14.10
CA VAL A 188 -6.98 -4.80 -15.15
C VAL A 188 -6.47 -6.23 -14.99
N HIS A 189 -6.42 -6.96 -16.08
CA HIS A 189 -5.65 -8.20 -16.19
C HIS A 189 -4.65 -8.10 -17.32
N VAL A 190 -3.42 -8.55 -17.07
CA VAL A 190 -2.37 -8.65 -18.09
C VAL A 190 -2.13 -10.11 -18.43
N ALA A 191 -2.47 -10.49 -19.66
CA ALA A 191 -2.09 -11.79 -20.22
C ALA A 191 -0.62 -11.73 -20.66
N SER A 192 0.21 -12.65 -20.17
CA SER A 192 1.63 -12.65 -20.51
C SER A 192 1.84 -13.08 -21.97
N LYS A 193 2.87 -12.54 -22.64
CA LYS A 193 3.24 -12.98 -23.99
C LYS A 193 3.54 -14.48 -24.04
N LYS A 194 4.04 -15.06 -22.94
CA LYS A 194 4.36 -16.49 -22.86
C LYS A 194 3.11 -17.37 -22.95
N GLU A 195 1.98 -16.92 -22.36
CA GLU A 195 0.69 -17.64 -22.43
C GLU A 195 0.15 -17.66 -23.86
N LEU A 196 0.52 -16.70 -24.69
CA LEU A 196 0.01 -16.53 -26.05
C LEU A 196 1.03 -16.96 -27.13
N THR A 197 2.21 -17.41 -26.75
CA THR A 197 3.25 -17.85 -27.69
C THR A 197 2.78 -19.08 -28.44
N GLY A 198 2.77 -18.98 -29.78
CA GLY A 198 2.31 -20.06 -30.66
C GLY A 198 0.80 -20.09 -30.91
N SER A 199 0.02 -19.21 -30.29
CA SER A 199 -1.41 -19.09 -30.51
C SER A 199 -1.75 -18.37 -31.81
N SER A 200 -2.79 -18.83 -32.50
CA SER A 200 -3.36 -18.12 -33.65
C SER A 200 -4.06 -16.83 -33.22
N VAL A 201 -4.27 -15.90 -34.15
CA VAL A 201 -5.02 -14.66 -33.90
C VAL A 201 -6.41 -14.95 -33.31
N MET A 202 -7.06 -16.00 -33.77
CA MET A 202 -8.39 -16.39 -33.29
C MET A 202 -8.35 -16.90 -31.84
N GLU A 203 -7.33 -17.65 -31.45
CA GLU A 203 -7.12 -18.11 -30.07
C GLU A 203 -6.80 -16.94 -29.13
N ILE A 204 -5.99 -15.99 -29.59
CA ILE A 204 -5.71 -14.76 -28.82
C ILE A 204 -7.01 -13.97 -28.55
N GLN A 205 -7.84 -13.81 -29.58
CA GLN A 205 -9.14 -13.12 -29.45
C GLN A 205 -10.09 -13.87 -28.50
N LYS A 206 -10.13 -15.21 -28.58
CA LYS A 206 -10.92 -16.03 -27.65
C LYS A 206 -10.44 -15.86 -26.21
N THR A 207 -9.14 -16.00 -25.95
CA THR A 207 -8.55 -15.82 -24.63
C THR A 207 -8.86 -14.42 -24.08
N ARG A 208 -8.72 -13.39 -24.91
CA ARG A 208 -9.02 -12.02 -24.52
C ARG A 208 -10.49 -11.84 -24.12
N LYS A 209 -11.41 -12.46 -24.85
CA LYS A 209 -12.84 -12.43 -24.53
C LYS A 209 -13.15 -13.15 -23.21
N GLU A 210 -12.57 -14.34 -23.00
CA GLU A 210 -12.74 -15.11 -21.77
C GLU A 210 -12.18 -14.37 -20.55
N LYS A 211 -11.00 -13.77 -20.68
CA LYS A 211 -10.40 -12.95 -19.61
C LYS A 211 -11.26 -11.72 -19.30
N ARG A 212 -11.78 -11.03 -20.32
CA ARG A 212 -12.67 -9.90 -20.15
C ARG A 212 -13.95 -10.27 -19.40
N GLN A 213 -14.58 -11.38 -19.77
CA GLN A 213 -15.79 -11.86 -19.09
C GLN A 213 -15.56 -12.07 -17.59
N LYS A 214 -14.41 -12.62 -17.19
CA LYS A 214 -14.04 -12.76 -15.77
C LYS A 214 -13.81 -11.43 -15.07
N LEU A 215 -13.28 -10.42 -15.78
CA LEU A 215 -13.14 -9.09 -15.21
C LEU A 215 -14.50 -8.40 -15.08
N ASP A 216 -15.40 -8.60 -16.05
CA ASP A 216 -16.76 -8.05 -15.99
C ASP A 216 -17.53 -8.60 -14.76
N GLU A 217 -17.31 -9.86 -14.35
CA GLU A 217 -17.85 -10.41 -13.10
C GLU A 217 -17.36 -9.67 -11.86
N ILE A 218 -16.09 -9.22 -11.83
CA ILE A 218 -15.54 -8.40 -10.74
C ILE A 218 -16.14 -6.99 -10.79
N CYS A 219 -16.28 -6.42 -11.99
CA CYS A 219 -16.91 -5.11 -12.17
C CYS A 219 -18.36 -5.14 -11.68
N ASP A 220 -19.14 -6.16 -12.01
CA ASP A 220 -20.53 -6.32 -11.56
C ASP A 220 -20.62 -6.35 -10.03
N ILE A 221 -19.65 -6.98 -9.34
CA ILE A 221 -19.58 -7.01 -7.87
C ILE A 221 -19.33 -5.61 -7.30
N LEU A 222 -18.43 -4.84 -7.92
CA LEU A 222 -18.07 -3.48 -7.48
C LEU A 222 -19.19 -2.47 -7.78
N ASP A 223 -19.82 -2.57 -8.95
CA ASP A 223 -20.98 -1.77 -9.35
C ASP A 223 -22.17 -2.02 -8.40
N ALA A 224 -22.43 -3.29 -8.08
CA ALA A 224 -23.47 -3.66 -7.10
C ALA A 224 -23.18 -3.12 -5.69
N ALA A 225 -21.91 -2.88 -5.35
CA ALA A 225 -21.52 -2.25 -4.10
C ALA A 225 -21.60 -0.70 -4.13
N GLY A 226 -21.83 -0.11 -5.31
CA GLY A 226 -22.06 1.34 -5.48
C GLY A 226 -20.86 2.13 -6.03
N THR A 227 -19.87 1.46 -6.63
CA THR A 227 -18.74 2.14 -7.30
C THR A 227 -18.64 1.69 -8.75
N GLU A 228 -18.68 2.62 -9.70
CA GLU A 228 -18.48 2.32 -11.13
C GLU A 228 -17.15 1.58 -11.33
N ALA A 229 -17.19 0.47 -12.07
CA ALA A 229 -16.01 -0.32 -12.39
C ALA A 229 -15.90 -0.60 -13.90
N ARG A 230 -14.66 -0.65 -14.42
CA ARG A 230 -14.40 -0.88 -15.86
C ARG A 230 -13.33 -1.94 -16.04
N SER A 231 -13.57 -2.88 -16.95
CA SER A 231 -12.68 -4.00 -17.23
C SER A 231 -11.73 -3.73 -18.40
N HIS A 232 -10.44 -4.07 -18.22
CA HIS A 232 -9.41 -3.91 -19.26
C HIS A 232 -8.50 -5.14 -19.32
N VAL A 233 -8.26 -5.65 -20.52
CA VAL A 233 -7.34 -6.78 -20.78
C VAL A 233 -6.16 -6.27 -21.59
N TYR A 234 -4.98 -6.32 -21.00
CA TYR A 234 -3.70 -6.00 -21.65
C TYR A 234 -2.93 -7.29 -22.01
N ILE A 235 -1.98 -7.16 -22.92
CA ILE A 235 -1.10 -8.26 -23.34
C ILE A 235 0.33 -7.74 -23.34
N GLY A 236 1.20 -8.28 -22.48
CA GLY A 236 2.58 -7.83 -22.39
C GLY A 236 3.32 -8.35 -21.17
N GLU A 237 4.31 -7.58 -20.76
CA GLU A 237 4.99 -7.79 -19.49
C GLU A 237 4.14 -7.14 -18.38
N PRO A 238 3.80 -7.89 -17.32
CA PRO A 238 2.78 -7.46 -16.36
C PRO A 238 3.04 -6.08 -15.74
N VAL A 239 4.25 -5.82 -15.25
CA VAL A 239 4.58 -4.54 -14.58
C VAL A 239 4.44 -3.36 -15.54
N GLU A 240 5.00 -3.48 -16.75
CA GLU A 240 4.95 -2.44 -17.77
C GLU A 240 3.51 -2.12 -18.19
N GLU A 241 2.70 -3.15 -18.41
CA GLU A 241 1.31 -2.98 -18.87
C GLU A 241 0.39 -2.48 -17.72
N ILE A 242 0.64 -2.85 -16.46
CA ILE A 242 -0.08 -2.29 -15.30
C ILE A 242 0.22 -0.79 -15.17
N GLU A 243 1.48 -0.39 -15.25
CA GLU A 243 1.86 1.02 -15.18
C GLU A 243 1.33 1.84 -16.36
N LYS A 244 1.33 1.25 -17.55
CA LYS A 244 0.74 1.86 -18.74
C LYS A 244 -0.77 2.03 -18.55
N ALA A 245 -1.48 1.02 -18.06
CA ALA A 245 -2.90 1.11 -17.74
C ALA A 245 -3.17 2.20 -16.70
N ALA A 246 -2.35 2.28 -15.65
CA ALA A 246 -2.48 3.31 -14.63
C ALA A 246 -2.36 4.73 -15.22
N ARG A 247 -1.45 4.94 -16.17
CA ARG A 247 -1.32 6.21 -16.89
C ARG A 247 -2.51 6.49 -17.81
N GLU A 248 -2.91 5.51 -18.63
CA GLU A 248 -4.00 5.63 -19.61
C GLU A 248 -5.34 5.95 -18.94
N HIS A 249 -5.60 5.32 -17.79
CA HIS A 249 -6.86 5.49 -17.05
C HIS A 249 -6.76 6.53 -15.92
N GLN A 250 -5.64 7.25 -15.81
CA GLN A 250 -5.42 8.29 -14.79
C GLN A 250 -5.65 7.74 -13.37
N ALA A 251 -5.15 6.55 -13.10
CA ALA A 251 -5.27 5.94 -11.78
C ALA A 251 -4.55 6.78 -10.71
N THR A 252 -5.13 6.84 -9.52
CA THR A 252 -4.54 7.53 -8.36
C THR A 252 -3.77 6.58 -7.46
N MET A 253 -3.97 5.28 -7.61
CA MET A 253 -3.34 4.22 -6.83
C MET A 253 -3.39 2.90 -7.60
N ILE A 254 -2.41 2.04 -7.41
CA ILE A 254 -2.45 0.65 -7.88
C ILE A 254 -2.78 -0.25 -6.69
N VAL A 255 -3.74 -1.15 -6.88
CA VAL A 255 -4.16 -2.14 -5.88
C VAL A 255 -3.81 -3.54 -6.38
N LEU A 256 -3.16 -4.33 -5.54
CA LEU A 256 -2.68 -5.68 -5.86
C LEU A 256 -2.93 -6.63 -4.69
N GLY A 257 -3.41 -7.83 -4.99
CA GLY A 257 -3.29 -8.93 -4.05
C GLY A 257 -1.83 -9.36 -3.92
N SER A 258 -1.30 -9.41 -2.72
CA SER A 258 0.02 -9.98 -2.48
C SER A 258 -0.12 -11.49 -2.32
N SER A 259 -0.29 -12.22 -3.43
CA SER A 259 -0.56 -13.65 -3.38
C SER A 259 0.61 -14.42 -2.80
N ALA A 260 0.33 -15.20 -1.74
CA ALA A 260 1.19 -16.29 -1.33
C ALA A 260 0.83 -17.54 -2.16
N LYS A 261 1.83 -18.25 -2.63
CA LYS A 261 1.68 -19.67 -3.01
C LYS A 261 1.20 -20.46 -1.78
N PRO A 262 0.64 -21.68 -1.94
CA PRO A 262 -0.05 -22.41 -0.88
C PRO A 262 0.69 -22.42 0.47
N ALA A 263 -0.05 -22.46 1.57
CA ALA A 263 0.35 -22.23 2.96
C ALA A 263 1.51 -23.09 3.56
N TRP A 264 2.05 -24.05 2.82
CA TRP A 264 3.19 -24.87 3.21
C TRP A 264 4.54 -24.39 2.61
N VAL A 265 4.51 -23.39 1.73
CA VAL A 265 5.70 -22.66 1.25
C VAL A 265 5.68 -21.32 1.94
N GLU A 266 6.77 -20.90 2.58
CA GLU A 266 6.94 -19.61 3.24
C GLU A 266 6.20 -18.47 2.50
N LYS A 267 5.49 -17.61 3.24
CA LYS A 267 4.71 -16.49 2.71
C LYS A 267 5.54 -15.71 1.68
N TRP A 268 5.19 -15.86 0.43
CA TRP A 268 5.92 -15.26 -0.68
C TRP A 268 5.09 -14.13 -1.28
N ILE A 269 5.67 -12.96 -1.40
CA ILE A 269 5.09 -11.91 -2.25
C ILE A 269 5.39 -12.31 -3.69
N GLY A 270 4.40 -12.23 -4.57
CA GLY A 270 4.61 -12.38 -6.00
C GLY A 270 5.63 -11.35 -6.52
N SER A 271 6.35 -11.68 -7.58
CA SER A 271 7.32 -10.75 -8.18
C SER A 271 6.67 -9.43 -8.61
N ILE A 272 5.47 -9.48 -9.17
CA ILE A 272 4.73 -8.31 -9.66
C ILE A 272 4.35 -7.35 -8.52
N PRO A 273 3.66 -7.77 -7.42
CA PRO A 273 3.37 -6.89 -6.30
C PRO A 273 4.63 -6.28 -5.66
N LYS A 274 5.71 -7.04 -5.59
CA LYS A 274 6.98 -6.57 -5.07
C LYS A 274 7.54 -5.46 -5.97
N GLU A 275 7.68 -5.72 -7.26
CA GLU A 275 8.26 -4.79 -8.24
C GLU A 275 7.44 -3.50 -8.34
N ILE A 276 6.12 -3.58 -8.42
CA ILE A 276 5.22 -2.41 -8.41
C ILE A 276 5.37 -1.61 -7.10
N ALA A 277 5.41 -2.27 -5.95
CA ALA A 277 5.62 -1.60 -4.67
C ALA A 277 6.99 -0.92 -4.59
N GLU A 278 8.00 -1.49 -5.22
CA GLU A 278 9.36 -0.98 -5.21
C GLU A 278 9.62 0.07 -6.29
N GLU A 279 9.10 -0.07 -7.49
CA GLU A 279 9.54 0.71 -8.65
C GLU A 279 8.48 1.69 -9.17
N SER A 280 7.19 1.38 -9.03
CA SER A 280 6.13 2.25 -9.53
C SER A 280 6.15 3.64 -8.89
N ILE A 281 5.72 4.64 -9.67
CA ILE A 281 5.52 6.01 -9.17
C ILE A 281 4.20 6.17 -8.40
N TYR A 282 3.25 5.24 -8.59
CA TYR A 282 1.93 5.30 -7.96
C TYR A 282 1.97 4.79 -6.51
N PRO A 283 1.20 5.39 -5.58
CA PRO A 283 0.88 4.73 -4.33
C PRO A 283 0.38 3.31 -4.60
N THR A 284 0.85 2.35 -3.82
CA THR A 284 0.54 0.93 -4.06
C THR A 284 -0.08 0.32 -2.83
N LEU A 285 -1.34 -0.10 -2.94
CA LEU A 285 -2.04 -0.82 -1.88
C LEU A 285 -1.88 -2.33 -2.08
N LEU A 286 -1.22 -2.96 -1.14
CA LEU A 286 -0.97 -4.40 -1.14
C LEU A 286 -1.92 -5.07 -0.15
N ILE A 287 -2.73 -5.99 -0.65
CA ILE A 287 -3.69 -6.75 0.15
C ILE A 287 -3.14 -8.16 0.39
N PRO A 288 -2.71 -8.48 1.60
CA PRO A 288 -2.25 -9.83 1.94
C PRO A 288 -3.40 -10.84 1.94
N PRO A 289 -3.14 -12.12 1.69
CA PRO A 289 -4.15 -13.17 1.89
C PRO A 289 -4.53 -13.26 3.37
N GLU A 290 -5.73 -13.78 3.65
CA GLU A 290 -6.11 -14.08 5.04
C GLU A 290 -5.16 -15.12 5.65
N LEU A 291 -4.77 -14.88 6.88
CA LEU A 291 -4.04 -15.88 7.68
C LEU A 291 -5.06 -16.91 8.17
N LYS A 292 -4.94 -18.14 7.67
CA LYS A 292 -5.69 -19.27 8.24
C LYS A 292 -5.07 -19.70 9.56
#